data_5554f5b30a8f3fa6cd544b66e08ba511
#
_entry.id   5554f5b30a8f3fa6cd544b66e08ba511
#
_cell.length_a   1.000
_cell.length_b   1.000
_cell.length_c   1.000
_cell.angle_alpha   90.00
_cell.angle_beta   90.00
_cell.angle_gamma   90.00
#
_symmetry.space_group_name_H-M   'P 1'
#
loop_
_entity.id
_entity.type
_entity.pdbx_description
1 polymer ?
#
loop_
_entity_poly.entity_id
_entity_poly.type
_entity_poly.pdbx_seq_one_letter_code
_entity_poly.pdbx_strand_id
1 'polypeptide(L)'
;MNDVVTYDLCKSVLRNIKKCLPSNISQYSVHEPNLSTKVKKELNKCLSSTHVSSSGKYIDKLSESLKNIIGSKYILLTNSGTSALFCAFNEIDITNQEVIVPSMTFVATPNSVIHAGGMPVFVDCSKSSLNIDKDDLEKYLIVNYKISNGKCKNKKTGRVLKCIVVVHAYGEAANINLICKLAKKYNLEVIEDAAGALGSVRSNKHVGTVSRMGIISFNGNKIITTGMGGALIFKYKKDYESVKHKISTARIQHNWKVEHDMVGYNLRMANINAALGYGQIIDFEKILNKKRELYQRYCDIFSNNKYCYIKKSDNSSNNNWVTNLFLKDEYLNNHQSLINYLQNHKIFVRELWKPMHLLPMFEKCRHSRIINAVKSWQTGISLPSSYYK
;
A
#
# COMPACT_ATOMS: atom_id res chain seq x y z
N MET A 1 22.92 -28.70 19.16
CA MET A 1 22.23 -27.61 19.89
C MET A 1 21.35 -26.74 19.00
N ASN A 2 21.78 -26.34 17.80
CA ASN A 2 20.97 -25.49 16.89
C ASN A 2 19.65 -26.14 16.44
N ASP A 3 19.60 -27.44 16.17
CA ASP A 3 18.40 -28.10 15.64
C ASP A 3 17.25 -28.19 16.66
N VAL A 4 17.57 -28.41 17.95
CA VAL A 4 16.57 -28.46 19.02
C VAL A 4 15.94 -27.08 19.23
N VAL A 5 16.75 -26.02 19.26
CA VAL A 5 16.25 -24.64 19.40
C VAL A 5 15.38 -24.26 18.19
N THR A 6 15.80 -24.62 16.98
CA THR A 6 15.02 -24.38 15.75
C THR A 6 13.67 -25.08 15.81
N TYR A 7 13.61 -26.34 16.21
CA TYR A 7 12.37 -27.10 16.32
C TYR A 7 11.42 -26.50 17.36
N ASP A 8 11.93 -26.17 18.56
CA ASP A 8 11.13 -25.58 19.64
C ASP A 8 10.55 -24.21 19.24
N LEU A 9 11.35 -23.38 18.57
CA LEU A 9 10.91 -22.10 18.02
C LEU A 9 9.75 -22.32 17.04
N CYS A 10 9.95 -23.19 16.02
CA CYS A 10 8.96 -23.44 14.99
C CYS A 10 7.64 -23.99 15.58
N LYS A 11 7.74 -24.93 16.52
CA LYS A 11 6.59 -25.55 17.21
C LYS A 11 5.85 -24.50 18.06
N SER A 12 6.59 -23.65 18.79
CA SER A 12 6.02 -22.58 19.59
C SER A 12 5.25 -21.56 18.74
N VAL A 13 5.86 -21.10 17.63
CA VAL A 13 5.23 -20.13 16.72
C VAL A 13 3.99 -20.74 16.05
N LEU A 14 4.08 -21.98 15.53
CA LEU A 14 2.93 -22.68 14.93
C LEU A 14 1.76 -22.79 15.91
N ARG A 15 2.03 -23.23 17.15
CA ARG A 15 1.01 -23.36 18.19
C ARG A 15 0.33 -22.01 18.48
N ASN A 16 1.09 -20.94 18.54
CA ASN A 16 0.57 -19.61 18.82
C ASN A 16 -0.26 -19.06 17.65
N ILE A 17 0.18 -19.27 16.40
CA ILE A 17 -0.60 -18.91 15.22
C ILE A 17 -1.93 -19.66 15.21
N LYS A 18 -1.93 -20.99 15.46
CA LYS A 18 -3.15 -21.80 15.48
C LYS A 18 -4.15 -21.35 16.56
N LYS A 19 -3.69 -20.82 17.70
CA LYS A 19 -4.59 -20.23 18.72
C LYS A 19 -5.28 -18.96 18.25
N CYS A 20 -4.71 -18.23 17.28
CA CYS A 20 -5.29 -17.01 16.74
C CYS A 20 -6.33 -17.26 15.64
N LEU A 21 -6.21 -18.40 14.94
CA LEU A 21 -6.97 -18.72 13.73
C LEU A 21 -8.12 -19.68 14.02
N PRO A 22 -9.21 -19.66 13.24
CA PRO A 22 -10.30 -20.64 13.39
C PRO A 22 -9.81 -22.05 13.07
N SER A 23 -10.31 -23.06 13.79
CA SER A 23 -9.84 -24.46 13.67
C SER A 23 -10.42 -25.23 12.47
N ASN A 24 -11.50 -24.72 11.86
CA ASN A 24 -12.27 -25.38 10.80
C ASN A 24 -11.74 -25.13 9.39
N ILE A 25 -10.55 -24.55 9.24
CA ILE A 25 -9.95 -24.22 7.94
C ILE A 25 -8.75 -25.13 7.72
N SER A 26 -8.68 -25.77 6.54
CA SER A 26 -7.63 -26.73 6.21
C SER A 26 -6.27 -26.10 5.87
N GLN A 27 -6.28 -24.84 5.41
CA GLN A 27 -5.08 -24.08 5.08
C GLN A 27 -5.30 -22.58 5.25
N TYR A 28 -4.27 -21.83 5.55
CA TYR A 28 -4.33 -20.40 5.80
C TYR A 28 -3.36 -19.64 4.90
N SER A 29 -3.87 -18.74 4.08
CA SER A 29 -3.07 -17.82 3.26
C SER A 29 -2.85 -16.50 4.00
N VAL A 30 -1.83 -15.73 3.58
CA VAL A 30 -1.55 -14.41 4.17
C VAL A 30 -2.77 -13.51 4.12
N HIS A 31 -3.41 -13.42 2.96
CA HIS A 31 -4.67 -12.68 2.82
C HIS A 31 -5.46 -13.15 1.61
N GLU A 32 -6.70 -13.56 1.84
CA GLU A 32 -7.67 -13.94 0.82
C GLU A 32 -8.94 -13.09 0.96
N PRO A 33 -9.56 -12.71 -0.17
CA PRO A 33 -10.81 -11.97 -0.14
C PRO A 33 -11.98 -12.88 0.29
N ASN A 34 -12.92 -12.32 1.03
CA ASN A 34 -14.18 -13.00 1.36
C ASN A 34 -15.29 -12.48 0.45
N LEU A 35 -15.69 -13.32 -0.51
CA LEU A 35 -16.73 -13.00 -1.46
C LEU A 35 -18.10 -13.53 -0.96
N SER A 36 -18.86 -12.65 -0.29
CA SER A 36 -20.17 -12.97 0.28
C SER A 36 -21.26 -13.13 -0.81
N THR A 37 -22.45 -13.62 -0.39
CA THR A 37 -23.63 -13.70 -1.26
C THR A 37 -24.05 -12.32 -1.80
N LYS A 38 -23.81 -11.23 -1.05
CA LYS A 38 -24.05 -9.86 -1.52
C LYS A 38 -23.19 -9.53 -2.74
N VAL A 39 -21.92 -9.92 -2.73
CA VAL A 39 -21.00 -9.74 -3.86
C VAL A 39 -21.52 -10.46 -5.10
N LYS A 40 -21.91 -11.74 -4.96
CA LYS A 40 -22.48 -12.54 -6.06
C LYS A 40 -23.74 -11.90 -6.64
N LYS A 41 -24.63 -11.39 -5.76
CA LYS A 41 -25.85 -10.69 -6.18
C LYS A 41 -25.57 -9.44 -7.01
N GLU A 42 -24.61 -8.58 -6.58
CA GLU A 42 -24.31 -7.35 -7.31
C GLU A 42 -23.56 -7.64 -8.63
N LEU A 43 -22.70 -8.66 -8.67
CA LEU A 43 -22.06 -9.12 -9.92
C LEU A 43 -23.10 -9.63 -10.93
N ASN A 44 -24.04 -10.47 -10.51
CA ASN A 44 -25.10 -10.97 -11.39
C ASN A 44 -25.95 -9.84 -11.96
N LYS A 45 -26.30 -8.83 -11.15
CA LYS A 45 -27.02 -7.64 -11.64
C LYS A 45 -26.19 -6.82 -12.66
N CYS A 46 -24.85 -6.77 -12.48
CA CYS A 46 -23.97 -6.13 -13.45
C CYS A 46 -23.97 -6.89 -14.78
N LEU A 47 -23.79 -8.21 -14.73
CA LEU A 47 -23.81 -9.07 -15.91
C LEU A 47 -25.15 -8.98 -16.67
N SER A 48 -26.27 -9.06 -15.95
CA SER A 48 -27.61 -8.92 -16.55
C SER A 48 -27.87 -7.56 -17.21
N SER A 49 -27.14 -6.52 -16.81
CA SER A 49 -27.22 -5.19 -17.44
C SER A 49 -26.45 -5.06 -18.75
N THR A 50 -25.58 -6.03 -19.07
CA THR A 50 -24.61 -6.02 -20.18
C THR A 50 -23.55 -4.91 -20.13
N HIS A 51 -23.67 -3.94 -19.22
CA HIS A 51 -22.72 -2.86 -19.04
C HIS A 51 -21.52 -3.31 -18.20
N VAL A 52 -20.54 -3.95 -18.81
CA VAL A 52 -19.40 -4.59 -18.12
C VAL A 52 -18.10 -3.78 -18.20
N SER A 53 -17.98 -2.87 -19.18
CA SER A 53 -16.77 -2.10 -19.48
C SER A 53 -16.63 -0.83 -18.61
N SER A 54 -15.94 0.19 -19.09
CA SER A 54 -15.58 1.41 -18.33
C SER A 54 -16.72 2.44 -18.17
N SER A 55 -17.97 2.01 -18.35
CA SER A 55 -19.18 2.81 -18.16
C SER A 55 -20.24 1.95 -17.47
N GLY A 56 -20.94 2.50 -16.48
CA GLY A 56 -22.04 1.83 -15.80
C GLY A 56 -22.19 2.24 -14.33
N LYS A 57 -23.36 1.96 -13.78
CA LYS A 57 -23.81 2.42 -12.44
C LYS A 57 -22.93 1.98 -11.26
N TYR A 58 -22.16 0.90 -11.40
CA TYR A 58 -21.34 0.39 -10.30
C TYR A 58 -20.07 1.22 -10.12
N ILE A 59 -19.57 1.86 -11.16
CA ILE A 59 -18.46 2.83 -11.07
C ILE A 59 -18.87 3.98 -10.15
N ASP A 60 -20.07 4.53 -10.34
CA ASP A 60 -20.58 5.63 -9.52
C ASP A 60 -20.86 5.15 -8.09
N LYS A 61 -21.52 3.98 -7.92
CA LYS A 61 -21.82 3.41 -6.59
C LYS A 61 -20.54 3.15 -5.77
N LEU A 62 -19.53 2.54 -6.38
CA LEU A 62 -18.27 2.28 -5.69
C LEU A 62 -17.54 3.59 -5.37
N SER A 63 -17.49 4.53 -6.32
CA SER A 63 -16.89 5.84 -6.12
C SER A 63 -17.54 6.59 -4.97
N GLU A 64 -18.87 6.63 -4.90
CA GLU A 64 -19.60 7.32 -3.84
C GLU A 64 -19.40 6.66 -2.48
N SER A 65 -19.45 5.34 -2.42
CA SER A 65 -19.14 4.60 -1.19
C SER A 65 -17.73 4.88 -0.67
N LEU A 66 -16.74 4.95 -1.57
CA LEU A 66 -15.36 5.29 -1.22
C LEU A 66 -15.23 6.73 -0.74
N LYS A 67 -15.95 7.69 -1.35
CA LYS A 67 -15.96 9.09 -0.88
C LYS A 67 -16.43 9.17 0.56
N ASN A 68 -17.48 8.43 0.93
CA ASN A 68 -18.01 8.39 2.28
C ASN A 68 -17.02 7.77 3.29
N ILE A 69 -16.38 6.63 2.93
CA ILE A 69 -15.40 5.95 3.80
C ILE A 69 -14.14 6.80 3.98
N ILE A 70 -13.64 7.39 2.89
CA ILE A 70 -12.37 8.10 2.86
C ILE A 70 -12.52 9.56 3.33
N GLY A 71 -13.70 10.13 3.21
CA GLY A 71 -13.93 11.55 3.52
C GLY A 71 -13.34 12.50 2.47
N SER A 72 -13.29 12.09 1.20
CA SER A 72 -12.78 12.92 0.09
C SER A 72 -13.82 13.12 -1.00
N LYS A 73 -13.89 14.36 -1.53
CA LYS A 73 -14.81 14.71 -2.61
C LYS A 73 -14.37 14.19 -3.99
N TYR A 74 -13.07 14.06 -4.20
CA TYR A 74 -12.49 13.78 -5.52
C TYR A 74 -11.79 12.44 -5.50
N ILE A 75 -12.48 11.40 -5.98
CA ILE A 75 -11.97 10.03 -6.11
C ILE A 75 -12.18 9.57 -7.55
N LEU A 76 -11.15 8.98 -8.15
CA LEU A 76 -11.16 8.46 -9.50
C LEU A 76 -10.75 6.99 -9.50
N LEU A 77 -11.62 6.12 -10.00
CA LEU A 77 -11.36 4.69 -10.09
C LEU A 77 -10.46 4.36 -11.28
N THR A 78 -9.44 3.53 -11.04
CA THR A 78 -8.48 3.08 -12.05
C THR A 78 -8.46 1.56 -12.16
N ASN A 79 -7.91 1.04 -13.26
CA ASN A 79 -7.79 -0.40 -13.50
C ASN A 79 -6.75 -1.10 -12.60
N SER A 80 -5.87 -0.36 -11.91
CA SER A 80 -4.94 -0.88 -10.89
C SER A 80 -4.40 0.23 -9.99
N GLY A 81 -3.89 -0.13 -8.80
CA GLY A 81 -3.14 0.80 -7.95
C GLY A 81 -1.86 1.31 -8.61
N THR A 82 -1.20 0.48 -9.43
CA THR A 82 -0.01 0.88 -10.22
C THR A 82 -0.35 1.98 -11.22
N SER A 83 -1.48 1.85 -11.92
CA SER A 83 -1.96 2.91 -12.82
C SER A 83 -2.30 4.20 -12.08
N ALA A 84 -2.86 4.08 -10.86
CA ALA A 84 -3.12 5.24 -10.01
C ALA A 84 -1.82 5.96 -9.61
N LEU A 85 -0.78 5.22 -9.20
CA LEU A 85 0.56 5.78 -8.92
C LEU A 85 1.17 6.46 -10.16
N PHE A 86 1.14 5.78 -11.30
CA PHE A 86 1.63 6.34 -12.56
C PHE A 86 0.93 7.65 -12.91
N CYS A 87 -0.40 7.70 -12.81
CA CYS A 87 -1.17 8.91 -13.08
C CYS A 87 -0.82 10.05 -12.11
N ALA A 88 -0.60 9.75 -10.82
CA ALA A 88 -0.21 10.76 -9.85
C ALA A 88 1.17 11.36 -10.18
N PHE A 89 2.14 10.54 -10.56
CA PHE A 89 3.47 11.00 -10.96
C PHE A 89 3.45 11.76 -12.28
N ASN A 90 2.69 11.30 -13.25
CA ASN A 90 2.50 11.99 -14.53
C ASN A 90 1.84 13.37 -14.34
N GLU A 91 0.86 13.50 -13.42
CA GLU A 91 0.20 14.78 -13.14
C GLU A 91 1.12 15.82 -12.52
N ILE A 92 2.08 15.43 -11.69
CA ILE A 92 3.04 16.37 -11.10
C ILE A 92 4.29 16.56 -11.95
N ASP A 93 4.39 15.87 -13.07
CA ASP A 93 5.54 15.82 -13.98
C ASP A 93 6.87 15.61 -13.25
N ILE A 94 7.26 14.34 -13.15
CA ILE A 94 8.53 13.93 -12.55
C ILE A 94 9.60 13.56 -13.59
N THR A 95 9.37 13.88 -14.86
CA THR A 95 10.28 13.54 -15.95
C THR A 95 11.70 14.06 -15.69
N ASN A 96 12.68 13.16 -15.71
CA ASN A 96 14.08 13.42 -15.38
C ASN A 96 14.32 13.99 -13.97
N GLN A 97 13.38 13.81 -13.02
CA GLN A 97 13.49 14.32 -11.66
C GLN A 97 13.63 13.17 -10.65
N GLU A 98 14.28 13.47 -9.53
CA GLU A 98 14.40 12.52 -8.42
C GLU A 98 13.11 12.48 -7.60
N VAL A 99 12.75 11.27 -7.14
CA VAL A 99 11.62 11.01 -6.26
C VAL A 99 12.10 10.17 -5.08
N ILE A 100 11.92 10.66 -3.86
CA ILE A 100 12.21 9.87 -2.66
C ILE A 100 11.13 8.81 -2.47
N VAL A 101 11.56 7.56 -2.32
CA VAL A 101 10.70 6.38 -2.12
C VAL A 101 11.24 5.59 -0.93
N PRO A 102 10.40 5.14 0.03
CA PRO A 102 10.86 4.21 1.07
C PRO A 102 11.39 2.93 0.44
N SER A 103 12.51 2.40 0.98
CA SER A 103 13.02 1.10 0.51
C SER A 103 12.11 -0.06 0.92
N MET A 104 11.38 0.08 2.04
CA MET A 104 10.35 -0.86 2.48
C MET A 104 9.00 -0.50 1.83
N THR A 105 8.82 -0.93 0.59
CA THR A 105 7.58 -0.76 -0.18
C THR A 105 7.36 -1.92 -1.14
N PHE A 106 6.18 -2.01 -1.72
CA PHE A 106 5.93 -2.92 -2.84
C PHE A 106 6.52 -2.35 -4.13
N VAL A 107 7.02 -3.22 -4.99
CA VAL A 107 7.75 -2.86 -6.22
C VAL A 107 6.95 -1.95 -7.18
N ALA A 108 5.63 -1.94 -7.10
CA ALA A 108 4.79 -1.07 -7.94
C ALA A 108 5.09 0.42 -7.73
N THR A 109 5.48 0.83 -6.52
CA THR A 109 5.77 2.24 -6.21
C THR A 109 6.98 2.77 -7.00
N PRO A 110 8.20 2.19 -6.88
CA PRO A 110 9.33 2.67 -7.67
C PRO A 110 9.19 2.36 -9.17
N ASN A 111 8.53 1.27 -9.58
CA ASN A 111 8.24 1.01 -10.98
C ASN A 111 7.41 2.14 -11.61
N SER A 112 6.39 2.62 -10.90
CA SER A 112 5.55 3.73 -11.38
C SER A 112 6.33 5.03 -11.51
N VAL A 113 7.33 5.27 -10.63
CA VAL A 113 8.26 6.40 -10.78
C VAL A 113 9.04 6.30 -12.08
N ILE A 114 9.62 5.12 -12.37
CA ILE A 114 10.39 4.89 -13.61
C ILE A 114 9.49 5.02 -14.85
N HIS A 115 8.29 4.41 -14.82
CA HIS A 115 7.35 4.51 -15.94
C HIS A 115 6.89 5.94 -16.23
N ALA A 116 6.86 6.80 -15.22
CA ALA A 116 6.58 8.23 -15.38
C ALA A 116 7.83 9.07 -15.71
N GLY A 117 8.96 8.44 -16.07
CA GLY A 117 10.21 9.11 -16.46
C GLY A 117 11.04 9.67 -15.30
N GLY A 118 10.68 9.36 -14.05
CA GLY A 118 11.40 9.79 -12.86
C GLY A 118 12.51 8.84 -12.42
N MET A 119 13.27 9.25 -11.42
CA MET A 119 14.38 8.47 -10.83
C MET A 119 14.11 8.23 -9.35
N PRO A 120 13.86 6.98 -8.90
CA PRO A 120 13.68 6.70 -7.50
C PRO A 120 14.99 6.87 -6.72
N VAL A 121 14.87 7.44 -5.52
CA VAL A 121 15.93 7.56 -4.52
C VAL A 121 15.43 6.91 -3.24
N PHE A 122 16.07 5.85 -2.80
CA PHE A 122 15.58 5.06 -1.67
C PHE A 122 16.05 5.59 -0.33
N VAL A 123 15.15 5.59 0.64
CA VAL A 123 15.42 5.94 2.04
C VAL A 123 14.95 4.82 2.97
N ASP A 124 15.53 4.79 4.18
CA ASP A 124 15.21 3.75 5.16
C ASP A 124 13.85 3.97 5.82
N CYS A 125 13.35 2.94 6.47
CA CYS A 125 12.18 3.00 7.34
C CYS A 125 12.59 3.18 8.82
N SER A 126 11.62 3.53 9.66
CA SER A 126 11.81 3.64 11.10
C SER A 126 12.12 2.27 11.73
N LYS A 127 12.89 2.28 12.81
CA LYS A 127 13.15 1.07 13.63
C LYS A 127 11.87 0.54 14.28
N SER A 128 10.97 1.43 14.67
CA SER A 128 9.72 1.08 15.39
C SER A 128 8.58 0.70 14.45
N SER A 129 8.61 1.15 13.20
CA SER A 129 7.59 0.85 12.18
C SER A 129 8.24 0.54 10.83
N LEU A 130 7.44 0.11 9.85
CA LEU A 130 7.93 -0.11 8.47
C LEU A 130 7.76 1.13 7.59
N ASN A 131 7.28 2.23 8.16
CA ASN A 131 7.05 3.50 7.50
C ASN A 131 8.32 4.35 7.46
N ILE A 132 8.34 5.32 6.54
CA ILE A 132 9.46 6.27 6.42
C ILE A 132 9.71 7.01 7.74
N ASP A 133 10.98 7.14 8.13
CA ASP A 133 11.39 7.90 9.30
C ASP A 133 11.63 9.37 8.94
N LYS A 134 10.98 10.29 9.67
CA LYS A 134 11.08 11.74 9.40
C LYS A 134 12.48 12.28 9.69
N ASP A 135 13.12 11.83 10.78
CA ASP A 135 14.41 12.39 11.22
C ASP A 135 15.55 11.90 10.31
N ASP A 136 15.52 10.63 9.91
CA ASP A 136 16.49 10.10 8.96
C ASP A 136 16.30 10.70 7.56
N LEU A 137 15.06 10.93 7.14
CA LEU A 137 14.75 11.64 5.91
C LEU A 137 15.28 13.10 5.95
N GLU A 138 15.07 13.82 7.07
CA GLU A 138 15.56 15.21 7.20
C GLU A 138 17.09 15.27 7.15
N LYS A 139 17.79 14.39 7.85
CA LYS A 139 19.26 14.26 7.77
C LYS A 139 19.73 13.99 6.33
N TYR A 140 19.06 13.08 5.65
CA TYR A 140 19.38 12.76 4.26
C TYR A 140 19.18 13.96 3.33
N LEU A 141 18.09 14.73 3.50
CA LEU A 141 17.84 15.95 2.73
C LEU A 141 18.90 17.03 3.00
N ILE A 142 19.24 17.28 4.28
CA ILE A 142 20.28 18.27 4.66
C ILE A 142 21.62 17.97 3.98
N VAL A 143 22.03 16.70 3.99
CA VAL A 143 23.33 16.30 3.44
C VAL A 143 23.34 16.37 1.92
N ASN A 144 22.29 15.90 1.25
CA ASN A 144 22.32 15.63 -0.19
C ASN A 144 21.65 16.70 -1.05
N TYR A 145 20.82 17.59 -0.48
CA TYR A 145 20.05 18.56 -1.25
C TYR A 145 20.19 19.98 -0.75
N LYS A 146 19.91 20.92 -1.63
CA LYS A 146 19.83 22.37 -1.33
C LYS A 146 18.70 23.00 -2.12
N ILE A 147 18.12 24.07 -1.59
CA ILE A 147 17.17 24.90 -2.34
C ILE A 147 17.95 25.89 -3.20
N SER A 148 17.66 25.89 -4.49
CA SER A 148 18.25 26.82 -5.46
C SER A 148 17.19 27.23 -6.49
N ASN A 149 16.94 28.52 -6.63
CA ASN A 149 15.90 29.08 -7.50
C ASN A 149 14.51 28.44 -7.26
N GLY A 150 14.12 28.32 -5.98
CA GLY A 150 12.84 27.75 -5.57
C GLY A 150 12.69 26.24 -5.75
N LYS A 151 13.72 25.54 -6.26
CA LYS A 151 13.71 24.09 -6.49
C LYS A 151 14.68 23.37 -5.55
N CYS A 152 14.28 22.22 -5.02
CA CYS A 152 15.15 21.33 -4.26
C CYS A 152 16.08 20.60 -5.24
N LYS A 153 17.38 20.84 -5.16
CA LYS A 153 18.36 20.27 -6.09
C LYS A 153 19.36 19.40 -5.36
N ASN A 154 19.68 18.29 -5.96
CA ASN A 154 20.75 17.41 -5.51
C ASN A 154 22.11 18.14 -5.63
N LYS A 155 22.88 18.15 -4.54
CA LYS A 155 24.17 18.85 -4.48
C LYS A 155 25.23 18.28 -5.42
N LYS A 156 25.17 16.96 -5.72
CA LYS A 156 26.15 16.28 -6.57
C LYS A 156 25.74 16.27 -8.05
N THR A 157 24.47 15.99 -8.34
CA THR A 157 24.00 15.79 -9.73
C THR A 157 23.33 17.01 -10.32
N GLY A 158 22.95 17.99 -9.50
CA GLY A 158 22.14 19.14 -9.93
C GLY A 158 20.67 18.81 -10.23
N ARG A 159 20.27 17.54 -10.23
CA ARG A 159 18.90 17.10 -10.52
C ARG A 159 17.92 17.64 -9.49
N VAL A 160 16.72 17.93 -9.97
CA VAL A 160 15.62 18.38 -9.10
C VAL A 160 15.05 17.18 -8.37
N LEU A 161 14.91 17.28 -7.06
CA LEU A 161 14.05 16.43 -6.26
C LEU A 161 12.66 17.02 -6.29
N LYS A 162 11.67 16.26 -6.78
CA LYS A 162 10.31 16.76 -7.00
C LYS A 162 9.34 16.33 -5.91
N CYS A 163 9.46 15.09 -5.46
CA CYS A 163 8.43 14.45 -4.68
C CYS A 163 9.00 13.50 -3.61
N ILE A 164 8.26 13.37 -2.51
CA ILE A 164 8.42 12.31 -1.51
C ILE A 164 7.18 11.42 -1.59
N VAL A 165 7.39 10.11 -1.73
CA VAL A 165 6.32 9.12 -1.58
C VAL A 165 6.28 8.63 -0.14
N VAL A 166 5.13 8.72 0.49
CA VAL A 166 4.86 8.14 1.81
C VAL A 166 4.04 6.89 1.62
N VAL A 167 4.61 5.75 1.96
CA VAL A 167 3.91 4.45 1.91
C VAL A 167 3.33 4.14 3.27
N HIS A 168 2.05 3.78 3.34
CA HIS A 168 1.41 3.25 4.54
C HIS A 168 1.58 1.73 4.56
N ALA A 169 2.79 1.31 4.95
CA ALA A 169 3.25 -0.07 4.80
C ALA A 169 2.36 -1.06 5.55
N TYR A 170 1.92 -2.13 4.87
CA TYR A 170 1.06 -3.19 5.41
C TYR A 170 -0.26 -2.72 6.05
N GLY A 171 -0.70 -1.50 5.73
CA GLY A 171 -1.92 -0.91 6.28
C GLY A 171 -1.68 -0.06 7.53
N GLU A 172 -0.44 0.10 7.97
CA GLU A 172 -0.08 0.98 9.09
C GLU A 172 0.03 2.44 8.63
N ALA A 173 -0.73 3.32 9.28
CA ALA A 173 -0.75 4.75 8.95
C ALA A 173 0.57 5.43 9.35
N ALA A 174 1.35 5.86 8.35
CA ALA A 174 2.56 6.66 8.53
C ALA A 174 2.26 8.03 9.16
N ASN A 175 3.24 8.65 9.80
CA ASN A 175 3.09 10.01 10.33
C ASN A 175 3.22 11.06 9.21
N ILE A 176 2.23 11.05 8.32
CA ILE A 176 2.19 11.89 7.11
C ILE A 176 2.30 13.39 7.41
N ASN A 177 1.72 13.87 8.52
CA ASN A 177 1.74 15.29 8.86
C ASN A 177 3.18 15.81 9.08
N LEU A 178 4.05 15.02 9.70
CA LEU A 178 5.46 15.40 9.89
C LEU A 178 6.21 15.42 8.56
N ILE A 179 5.94 14.46 7.69
CA ILE A 179 6.58 14.41 6.35
C ILE A 179 6.09 15.58 5.48
N CYS A 180 4.80 15.93 5.51
CA CYS A 180 4.29 17.10 4.78
C CYS A 180 4.89 18.41 5.29
N LYS A 181 5.10 18.57 6.61
CA LYS A 181 5.79 19.74 7.18
C LYS A 181 7.24 19.83 6.68
N LEU A 182 7.94 18.70 6.66
CA LEU A 182 9.32 18.61 6.14
C LEU A 182 9.36 18.92 4.64
N ALA A 183 8.50 18.28 3.85
CA ALA A 183 8.41 18.49 2.40
C ALA A 183 8.19 19.97 2.03
N LYS A 184 7.35 20.69 2.80
CA LYS A 184 7.11 22.13 2.61
C LYS A 184 8.39 22.96 2.77
N LYS A 185 9.29 22.61 3.71
CA LYS A 185 10.59 23.30 3.88
C LYS A 185 11.49 23.21 2.64
N TYR A 186 11.32 22.13 1.84
CA TYR A 186 12.12 21.85 0.66
C TYR A 186 11.38 22.09 -0.67
N ASN A 187 10.18 22.66 -0.64
CA ASN A 187 9.31 22.87 -1.81
C ASN A 187 9.03 21.57 -2.57
N LEU A 188 8.76 20.47 -1.85
CA LEU A 188 8.50 19.15 -2.40
C LEU A 188 7.01 18.82 -2.39
N GLU A 189 6.56 18.14 -3.43
CA GLU A 189 5.26 17.47 -3.44
C GLU A 189 5.30 16.22 -2.56
N VAL A 190 4.13 15.81 -2.07
CA VAL A 190 3.97 14.54 -1.35
C VAL A 190 2.85 13.75 -2.00
N ILE A 191 3.12 12.48 -2.25
CA ILE A 191 2.14 11.49 -2.71
C ILE A 191 2.03 10.39 -1.65
N GLU A 192 0.79 10.04 -1.26
CA GLU A 192 0.54 8.94 -0.33
C GLU A 192 0.26 7.64 -1.09
N ASP A 193 1.10 6.64 -0.91
CA ASP A 193 0.79 5.28 -1.33
C ASP A 193 0.08 4.55 -0.18
N ALA A 194 -1.24 4.62 -0.18
CA ALA A 194 -2.12 3.94 0.75
C ALA A 194 -2.73 2.66 0.13
N ALA A 195 -2.03 2.03 -0.83
CA ALA A 195 -2.52 0.87 -1.57
C ALA A 195 -2.95 -0.32 -0.70
N GLY A 196 -2.43 -0.45 0.52
CA GLY A 196 -2.81 -1.47 1.49
C GLY A 196 -3.63 -0.92 2.66
N ALA A 197 -3.99 0.37 2.67
CA ALA A 197 -4.39 1.06 3.89
C ALA A 197 -5.82 1.65 3.87
N LEU A 198 -6.72 1.15 2.99
CA LEU A 198 -8.12 1.56 3.01
C LEU A 198 -8.73 1.31 4.41
N GLY A 199 -9.31 2.34 5.01
CA GLY A 199 -9.87 2.31 6.37
C GLY A 199 -8.87 2.58 7.48
N SER A 200 -7.60 2.84 7.16
CA SER A 200 -6.63 3.34 8.15
C SER A 200 -6.77 4.85 8.31
N VAL A 201 -6.79 5.28 9.57
CA VAL A 201 -6.99 6.68 9.95
C VAL A 201 -5.87 7.12 10.88
N ARG A 202 -5.33 8.33 10.69
CA ARG A 202 -4.39 8.98 11.62
C ARG A 202 -4.77 10.44 11.79
N SER A 203 -4.77 10.92 13.03
CA SER A 203 -5.18 12.29 13.36
C SER A 203 -6.56 12.66 12.77
N ASN A 204 -7.53 11.76 12.91
CA ASN A 204 -8.91 11.87 12.41
C ASN A 204 -9.05 12.06 10.89
N LYS A 205 -8.02 11.69 10.12
CA LYS A 205 -8.06 11.71 8.65
C LYS A 205 -7.71 10.34 8.09
N HIS A 206 -8.47 9.90 7.09
CA HIS A 206 -8.13 8.71 6.33
C HIS A 206 -6.79 8.94 5.61
N VAL A 207 -5.91 7.94 5.66
CA VAL A 207 -4.64 7.98 4.91
C VAL A 207 -4.92 8.09 3.41
N GLY A 208 -4.06 8.80 2.69
CA GLY A 208 -4.28 9.13 1.28
C GLY A 208 -5.04 10.46 1.06
N THR A 209 -5.46 11.17 2.15
CA THR A 209 -6.20 12.44 2.03
C THR A 209 -5.42 13.67 2.47
N VAL A 210 -4.22 13.48 3.03
CA VAL A 210 -3.46 14.58 3.64
C VAL A 210 -2.55 15.27 2.63
N SER A 211 -1.94 14.50 1.73
CA SER A 211 -1.07 14.99 0.67
C SER A 211 -1.84 15.51 -0.56
N ARG A 212 -1.14 15.87 -1.62
CA ARG A 212 -1.74 16.34 -2.88
C ARG A 212 -2.59 15.25 -3.53
N MET A 213 -2.08 14.02 -3.58
CA MET A 213 -2.79 12.85 -4.10
C MET A 213 -2.47 11.62 -3.26
N GLY A 214 -3.46 10.73 -3.12
CA GLY A 214 -3.34 9.44 -2.45
C GLY A 214 -3.83 8.30 -3.32
N ILE A 215 -3.29 7.09 -3.10
CA ILE A 215 -3.58 5.92 -3.91
C ILE A 215 -4.13 4.79 -3.03
N ILE A 216 -5.21 4.15 -3.48
CA ILE A 216 -5.75 2.91 -2.93
C ILE A 216 -5.64 1.81 -3.98
N SER A 217 -5.40 0.58 -3.56
CA SER A 217 -5.41 -0.59 -4.44
C SER A 217 -6.52 -1.56 -4.05
N PHE A 218 -7.14 -2.15 -5.06
CA PHE A 218 -8.14 -3.21 -4.93
C PHE A 218 -7.68 -4.50 -5.61
N ASN A 219 -6.36 -4.76 -5.61
CA ASN A 219 -5.82 -6.03 -6.09
C ASN A 219 -6.38 -7.22 -5.29
N GLY A 220 -6.24 -8.45 -5.81
CA GLY A 220 -6.85 -9.66 -5.27
C GLY A 220 -6.64 -9.90 -3.78
N ASN A 221 -5.50 -9.48 -3.22
CA ASN A 221 -5.14 -9.68 -1.82
C ASN A 221 -5.34 -8.44 -0.92
N LYS A 222 -6.06 -7.40 -1.37
CA LYS A 222 -6.32 -6.21 -0.55
C LYS A 222 -7.53 -6.41 0.36
N ILE A 223 -7.73 -5.49 1.32
CA ILE A 223 -8.81 -5.58 2.32
C ILE A 223 -10.19 -5.71 1.69
N ILE A 224 -10.41 -5.07 0.56
CA ILE A 224 -11.43 -5.36 -0.44
C ILE A 224 -10.77 -5.49 -1.81
N THR A 225 -11.33 -6.31 -2.68
CA THR A 225 -10.80 -6.52 -4.03
C THR A 225 -11.83 -6.22 -5.10
N THR A 226 -11.34 -5.77 -6.24
CA THR A 226 -12.10 -5.70 -7.49
C THR A 226 -11.56 -6.68 -8.54
N GLY A 227 -10.78 -7.71 -8.09
CA GLY A 227 -9.96 -8.55 -8.95
C GLY A 227 -8.67 -7.82 -9.32
N MET A 228 -8.76 -6.82 -10.17
CA MET A 228 -7.78 -5.76 -10.39
C MET A 228 -8.49 -4.42 -10.26
N GLY A 229 -7.81 -3.43 -9.67
CA GLY A 229 -8.36 -2.09 -9.53
C GLY A 229 -7.55 -1.21 -8.60
N GLY A 230 -7.84 0.08 -8.66
CA GLY A 230 -7.27 1.10 -7.80
C GLY A 230 -8.16 2.33 -7.74
N ALA A 231 -7.77 3.27 -6.91
CA ALA A 231 -8.37 4.60 -6.87
C ALA A 231 -7.30 5.65 -6.61
N LEU A 232 -7.48 6.81 -7.23
CA LEU A 232 -6.79 8.04 -6.92
C LEU A 232 -7.70 8.94 -6.09
N ILE A 233 -7.14 9.49 -5.03
CA ILE A 233 -7.76 10.48 -4.15
C ILE A 233 -7.06 11.81 -4.44
N PHE A 234 -7.82 12.88 -4.62
CA PHE A 234 -7.27 14.18 -4.94
C PHE A 234 -7.66 15.21 -3.89
N LYS A 235 -6.70 16.06 -3.55
CA LYS A 235 -6.95 17.23 -2.73
C LYS A 235 -7.59 18.38 -3.51
N TYR A 236 -7.22 18.53 -4.79
CA TYR A 236 -7.64 19.64 -5.64
C TYR A 236 -8.48 19.15 -6.82
N LYS A 237 -9.57 19.90 -7.10
CA LYS A 237 -10.49 19.64 -8.23
C LYS A 237 -9.76 19.63 -9.57
N LYS A 238 -8.84 20.57 -9.78
CA LYS A 238 -8.09 20.71 -11.04
C LYS A 238 -7.29 19.44 -11.37
N ASP A 239 -6.62 18.83 -10.37
CA ASP A 239 -5.85 17.61 -10.57
C ASP A 239 -6.78 16.41 -10.89
N TYR A 240 -7.93 16.35 -10.23
CA TYR A 240 -8.97 15.35 -10.52
C TYR A 240 -9.49 15.46 -11.95
N GLU A 241 -9.84 16.66 -12.42
CA GLU A 241 -10.36 16.88 -13.78
C GLU A 241 -9.30 16.57 -14.85
N SER A 242 -8.06 17.03 -14.64
CA SER A 242 -6.92 16.75 -15.51
C SER A 242 -6.69 15.24 -15.67
N VAL A 243 -6.56 14.51 -14.55
CA VAL A 243 -6.30 13.07 -14.60
C VAL A 243 -7.50 12.30 -15.15
N LYS A 244 -8.74 12.69 -14.77
CA LYS A 244 -9.96 12.08 -15.31
C LYS A 244 -10.01 12.17 -16.84
N HIS A 245 -9.64 13.30 -17.41
CA HIS A 245 -9.56 13.48 -18.86
C HIS A 245 -8.50 12.57 -19.49
N LYS A 246 -7.27 12.62 -18.97
CA LYS A 246 -6.14 11.81 -19.46
C LYS A 246 -6.41 10.31 -19.46
N ILE A 247 -6.98 9.74 -18.37
CA ILE A 247 -7.23 8.28 -18.28
C ILE A 247 -8.43 7.81 -19.07
N SER A 248 -9.22 8.74 -19.60
CA SER A 248 -10.37 8.49 -20.50
C SER A 248 -9.98 8.63 -21.97
N THR A 249 -8.72 8.37 -22.31
CA THR A 249 -8.14 8.55 -23.65
C THR A 249 -8.11 10.02 -24.12
N ALA A 250 -8.23 10.98 -23.21
CA ALA A 250 -8.36 12.41 -23.50
C ALA A 250 -9.47 12.72 -24.52
N ARG A 251 -10.59 12.00 -24.41
CA ARG A 251 -11.74 12.18 -25.29
C ARG A 251 -12.51 13.44 -24.91
N ILE A 252 -12.74 14.30 -25.91
CA ILE A 252 -13.62 15.47 -25.79
C ILE A 252 -15.07 14.99 -25.69
N GLN A 253 -15.81 15.48 -24.70
CA GLN A 253 -17.23 15.14 -24.55
C GLN A 253 -18.05 15.76 -25.68
N HIS A 254 -18.67 14.89 -26.48
CA HIS A 254 -19.59 15.27 -27.55
C HIS A 254 -20.64 14.19 -27.73
N ASN A 255 -21.86 14.56 -28.12
CA ASN A 255 -22.98 13.62 -28.25
C ASN A 255 -22.75 12.53 -29.33
N TRP A 256 -22.08 12.86 -30.40
CA TRP A 256 -21.87 11.98 -31.57
C TRP A 256 -20.48 12.06 -32.20
N LYS A 257 -19.65 13.09 -31.90
CA LYS A 257 -18.26 13.13 -32.38
C LYS A 257 -17.33 12.35 -31.46
N VAL A 258 -16.31 11.74 -32.05
CA VAL A 258 -15.22 11.08 -31.33
C VAL A 258 -13.94 11.84 -31.63
N GLU A 259 -13.59 12.76 -30.76
CA GLU A 259 -12.41 13.63 -30.89
C GLU A 259 -11.55 13.52 -29.64
N HIS A 260 -10.25 13.67 -29.79
CA HIS A 260 -9.24 13.62 -28.74
C HIS A 260 -8.30 14.83 -28.90
N ASP A 261 -7.96 15.50 -27.79
CA ASP A 261 -7.19 16.75 -27.81
C ASP A 261 -5.74 16.58 -27.33
N MET A 262 -5.40 15.41 -26.78
CA MET A 262 -4.04 15.09 -26.34
C MET A 262 -3.80 13.57 -26.31
N VAL A 263 -2.55 13.16 -26.07
CA VAL A 263 -2.23 11.77 -25.78
C VAL A 263 -2.77 11.39 -24.41
N GLY A 264 -3.69 10.44 -24.38
CA GLY A 264 -4.34 9.96 -23.17
C GLY A 264 -4.13 8.45 -22.98
N TYR A 265 -4.72 7.93 -21.90
CA TYR A 265 -4.58 6.54 -21.48
C TYR A 265 -5.96 5.90 -21.31
N ASN A 266 -6.06 4.59 -21.50
CA ASN A 266 -7.25 3.82 -21.12
C ASN A 266 -6.99 3.09 -19.78
N LEU A 267 -7.08 3.83 -18.66
CA LEU A 267 -6.75 3.33 -17.33
C LEU A 267 -7.94 3.33 -16.37
N ARG A 268 -9.16 3.47 -16.87
CA ARG A 268 -10.39 3.45 -16.07
C ARG A 268 -10.70 2.04 -15.57
N MET A 269 -11.34 1.95 -14.41
CA MET A 269 -11.89 0.70 -13.88
C MET A 269 -13.07 0.23 -14.72
N ALA A 270 -13.19 -1.07 -14.94
CA ALA A 270 -14.37 -1.66 -15.57
C ALA A 270 -15.54 -1.77 -14.57
N ASN A 271 -16.78 -1.63 -15.07
CA ASN A 271 -18.01 -1.67 -14.26
C ASN A 271 -18.19 -3.00 -13.53
N ILE A 272 -17.77 -4.11 -14.15
CA ILE A 272 -17.80 -5.43 -13.51
C ILE A 272 -16.85 -5.50 -12.30
N ASN A 273 -15.66 -4.92 -12.40
CA ASN A 273 -14.73 -4.82 -11.28
C ASN A 273 -15.31 -3.92 -10.18
N ALA A 274 -15.92 -2.79 -10.55
CA ALA A 274 -16.59 -1.91 -9.60
C ALA A 274 -17.77 -2.62 -8.88
N ALA A 275 -18.53 -3.48 -9.56
CA ALA A 275 -19.60 -4.28 -8.96
C ALA A 275 -19.06 -5.26 -7.91
N LEU A 276 -17.92 -5.91 -8.19
CA LEU A 276 -17.22 -6.78 -7.23
C LEU A 276 -16.79 -6.02 -5.96
N GLY A 277 -16.21 -4.84 -6.12
CA GLY A 277 -15.81 -3.97 -5.00
C GLY A 277 -17.01 -3.44 -4.22
N TYR A 278 -18.04 -2.97 -4.91
CA TYR A 278 -19.27 -2.46 -4.29
C TYR A 278 -19.94 -3.50 -3.39
N GLY A 279 -20.03 -4.74 -3.85
CA GLY A 279 -20.61 -5.82 -3.05
C GLY A 279 -19.87 -6.10 -1.75
N GLN A 280 -18.54 -5.85 -1.69
CA GLN A 280 -17.74 -6.00 -0.47
C GLN A 280 -17.81 -4.77 0.44
N ILE A 281 -17.91 -3.57 -0.14
CA ILE A 281 -17.99 -2.31 0.62
C ILE A 281 -19.21 -2.28 1.55
N ILE A 282 -20.30 -2.94 1.21
CA ILE A 282 -21.50 -3.07 2.05
C ILE A 282 -21.17 -3.67 3.43
N ASP A 283 -20.18 -4.55 3.49
CA ASP A 283 -19.75 -5.21 4.72
C ASP A 283 -18.40 -4.67 5.26
N PHE A 284 -17.94 -3.51 4.76
CA PHE A 284 -16.59 -3.00 5.01
C PHE A 284 -16.26 -2.84 6.50
N GLU A 285 -17.13 -2.21 7.27
CA GLU A 285 -16.93 -2.02 8.72
C GLU A 285 -16.81 -3.35 9.46
N LYS A 286 -17.61 -4.34 9.07
CA LYS A 286 -17.52 -5.68 9.63
C LYS A 286 -16.17 -6.34 9.31
N ILE A 287 -15.69 -6.20 8.07
CA ILE A 287 -14.38 -6.71 7.64
C ILE A 287 -13.29 -6.03 8.46
N LEU A 288 -13.33 -4.71 8.59
CA LEU A 288 -12.33 -3.92 9.31
C LEU A 288 -12.24 -4.29 10.80
N ASN A 289 -13.39 -4.44 11.47
CA ASN A 289 -13.45 -4.83 12.88
C ASN A 289 -12.88 -6.23 13.10
N LYS A 290 -13.21 -7.20 12.25
CA LYS A 290 -12.66 -8.55 12.33
C LYS A 290 -11.15 -8.61 12.12
N LYS A 291 -10.62 -7.76 11.26
CA LYS A 291 -9.16 -7.65 11.08
C LYS A 291 -8.47 -7.05 12.30
N ARG A 292 -9.08 -6.05 12.92
CA ARG A 292 -8.57 -5.45 14.17
C ARG A 292 -8.61 -6.46 15.33
N GLU A 293 -9.70 -7.24 15.45
CA GLU A 293 -9.81 -8.33 16.43
C GLU A 293 -8.72 -9.39 16.23
N LEU A 294 -8.46 -9.80 14.99
CA LEU A 294 -7.40 -10.78 14.70
C LEU A 294 -6.00 -10.23 15.02
N TYR A 295 -5.72 -8.98 14.64
CA TYR A 295 -4.47 -8.32 14.99
C TYR A 295 -4.27 -8.26 16.52
N GLN A 296 -5.29 -7.84 17.26
CA GLN A 296 -5.21 -7.78 18.73
C GLN A 296 -4.92 -9.16 19.32
N ARG A 297 -5.57 -10.21 18.83
CA ARG A 297 -5.36 -11.59 19.25
C ARG A 297 -3.91 -12.04 19.02
N TYR A 298 -3.33 -11.69 17.87
CA TYR A 298 -1.91 -11.91 17.62
C TYR A 298 -1.02 -11.15 18.61
N CYS A 299 -1.29 -9.88 18.86
CA CYS A 299 -0.53 -9.08 19.83
C CYS A 299 -0.55 -9.69 21.24
N ASP A 300 -1.71 -10.18 21.68
CA ASP A 300 -1.87 -10.76 23.01
C ASP A 300 -1.14 -12.10 23.16
N ILE A 301 -1.29 -12.98 22.18
CA ILE A 301 -0.69 -14.33 22.19
C ILE A 301 0.84 -14.27 22.04
N PHE A 302 1.35 -13.32 21.27
CA PHE A 302 2.79 -13.16 21.07
C PHE A 302 3.46 -12.18 22.04
N SER A 303 2.73 -11.56 22.99
CA SER A 303 3.25 -10.55 23.91
C SER A 303 4.46 -11.01 24.74
N ASN A 304 4.45 -12.27 25.19
CA ASN A 304 5.51 -12.88 25.99
C ASN A 304 6.22 -14.02 25.26
N ASN A 305 6.19 -14.04 23.92
CA ASN A 305 6.87 -15.10 23.20
C ASN A 305 8.40 -14.96 23.32
N LYS A 306 9.07 -16.08 23.61
CA LYS A 306 10.53 -16.12 23.78
C LYS A 306 11.29 -15.76 22.50
N TYR A 307 10.79 -16.17 21.34
CA TYR A 307 11.53 -16.20 20.08
C TYR A 307 11.21 -15.02 19.14
N CYS A 308 10.00 -14.47 19.26
CA CYS A 308 9.49 -13.51 18.29
C CYS A 308 8.49 -12.53 18.93
N TYR A 309 8.14 -11.48 18.19
CA TYR A 309 7.23 -10.43 18.65
C TYR A 309 6.45 -9.83 17.49
N ILE A 310 5.33 -9.17 17.80
CA ILE A 310 4.59 -8.29 16.88
C ILE A 310 5.00 -6.85 17.21
N LYS A 311 5.41 -6.08 16.20
CA LYS A 311 5.61 -4.63 16.38
C LYS A 311 4.25 -3.98 16.61
N LYS A 312 4.05 -3.40 17.80
CA LYS A 312 2.82 -2.65 18.09
C LYS A 312 2.90 -1.29 17.42
N SER A 313 1.85 -0.93 16.70
CA SER A 313 1.71 0.41 16.14
C SER A 313 1.37 1.41 17.24
N ASP A 314 1.84 2.65 17.08
CA ASP A 314 1.44 3.80 17.92
C ASP A 314 0.04 4.32 17.55
N ASN A 315 -0.57 3.80 16.49
CA ASN A 315 -1.88 4.19 16.00
C ASN A 315 -2.87 3.02 16.05
N SER A 316 -3.91 3.14 16.86
CA SER A 316 -4.96 2.12 17.03
C SER A 316 -5.95 2.03 15.86
N SER A 317 -5.98 3.04 15.00
CA SER A 317 -6.95 3.15 13.90
C SER A 317 -6.42 2.63 12.56
N ASN A 318 -5.53 1.65 12.58
CA ASN A 318 -5.06 0.95 11.39
C ASN A 318 -6.08 -0.09 10.89
N ASN A 319 -6.03 -0.40 9.60
CA ASN A 319 -6.85 -1.45 9.04
C ASN A 319 -6.30 -2.86 9.26
N ASN A 320 -5.03 -2.97 9.67
CA ASN A 320 -4.32 -4.23 9.89
C ASN A 320 -4.45 -5.19 8.70
N TRP A 321 -4.20 -4.66 7.49
CA TRP A 321 -4.27 -5.45 6.25
C TRP A 321 -3.47 -6.75 6.36
N VAL A 322 -2.23 -6.67 6.83
CA VAL A 322 -1.38 -7.83 7.12
C VAL A 322 -0.66 -7.63 8.44
N THR A 323 -0.73 -8.61 9.32
CA THR A 323 0.04 -8.65 10.56
C THR A 323 1.42 -9.24 10.31
N ASN A 324 2.46 -8.55 10.78
CA ASN A 324 3.85 -8.98 10.61
C ASN A 324 4.44 -9.41 11.96
N LEU A 325 5.04 -10.60 11.96
CA LEU A 325 5.78 -11.19 13.07
C LEU A 325 7.27 -11.01 12.83
N PHE A 326 8.04 -10.68 13.86
CA PHE A 326 9.49 -10.49 13.77
C PHE A 326 10.21 -11.44 14.72
N LEU A 327 11.21 -12.15 14.21
CA LEU A 327 12.13 -12.90 15.06
C LEU A 327 13.01 -11.92 15.86
N LYS A 328 13.35 -12.29 17.10
CA LYS A 328 14.39 -11.60 17.86
C LYS A 328 15.75 -11.85 17.22
N ASP A 329 16.68 -10.94 17.42
CA ASP A 329 17.99 -10.93 16.73
C ASP A 329 18.76 -12.25 16.88
N GLU A 330 18.70 -12.87 18.04
CA GLU A 330 19.32 -14.17 18.37
C GLU A 330 18.80 -15.34 17.53
N TYR A 331 17.62 -15.19 16.90
CA TYR A 331 16.96 -16.23 16.10
C TYR A 331 16.91 -15.91 14.60
N LEU A 332 17.67 -14.93 14.14
CA LEU A 332 17.72 -14.50 12.74
C LEU A 332 17.95 -15.68 11.77
N ASN A 333 18.89 -16.54 12.10
CA ASN A 333 19.25 -17.70 11.27
C ASN A 333 18.12 -18.75 11.14
N ASN A 334 17.08 -18.65 11.96
CA ASN A 334 15.92 -19.55 11.92
C ASN A 334 14.80 -19.08 10.98
N HIS A 335 14.95 -17.92 10.33
CA HIS A 335 13.88 -17.30 9.53
C HIS A 335 13.38 -18.22 8.41
N GLN A 336 14.28 -18.73 7.57
CA GLN A 336 13.91 -19.63 6.47
C GLN A 336 13.34 -20.96 6.97
N SER A 337 13.93 -21.53 8.03
CA SER A 337 13.45 -22.78 8.65
C SER A 337 12.03 -22.62 9.19
N LEU A 338 11.73 -21.47 9.83
CA LEU A 338 10.40 -21.16 10.31
C LEU A 338 9.39 -21.07 9.18
N ILE A 339 9.71 -20.36 8.09
CA ILE A 339 8.83 -20.25 6.92
C ILE A 339 8.52 -21.63 6.36
N ASN A 340 9.53 -22.43 6.10
CA ASN A 340 9.37 -23.78 5.56
C ASN A 340 8.53 -24.67 6.49
N TYR A 341 8.79 -24.60 7.80
CA TYR A 341 8.03 -25.37 8.79
C TYR A 341 6.54 -24.99 8.81
N LEU A 342 6.23 -23.70 8.78
CA LEU A 342 4.84 -23.20 8.76
C LEU A 342 4.13 -23.61 7.46
N GLN A 343 4.78 -23.49 6.31
CA GLN A 343 4.21 -23.88 5.02
C GLN A 343 3.91 -25.39 4.95
N ASN A 344 4.80 -26.24 5.48
CA ASN A 344 4.57 -27.68 5.59
C ASN A 344 3.35 -28.02 6.46
N HIS A 345 3.01 -27.12 7.40
CA HIS A 345 1.81 -27.22 8.23
C HIS A 345 0.61 -26.45 7.65
N LYS A 346 0.64 -26.10 6.36
CA LYS A 346 -0.42 -25.39 5.62
C LYS A 346 -0.74 -23.98 6.18
N ILE A 347 0.23 -23.37 6.83
CA ILE A 347 0.22 -21.96 7.22
C ILE A 347 1.09 -21.19 6.24
N PHE A 348 0.47 -20.69 5.15
CA PHE A 348 1.19 -19.99 4.10
C PHE A 348 1.51 -18.56 4.52
N VAL A 349 2.71 -18.40 5.06
CA VAL A 349 3.30 -17.10 5.39
C VAL A 349 4.17 -16.59 4.24
N ARG A 350 4.57 -15.33 4.28
CA ARG A 350 5.51 -14.73 3.32
C ARG A 350 6.55 -13.91 4.04
N GLU A 351 7.74 -13.83 3.48
CA GLU A 351 8.72 -12.81 3.85
C GLU A 351 8.12 -11.40 3.70
N LEU A 352 8.65 -10.44 4.44
CA LEU A 352 8.37 -9.05 4.15
C LEU A 352 8.92 -8.67 2.76
N TRP A 353 8.47 -7.54 2.24
CA TRP A 353 8.99 -7.05 0.96
C TRP A 353 10.50 -6.90 1.04
N LYS A 354 11.21 -7.51 0.09
CA LYS A 354 12.65 -7.31 -0.05
C LYS A 354 12.90 -5.82 -0.28
N PRO A 355 13.81 -5.19 0.48
CA PRO A 355 14.09 -3.76 0.31
C PRO A 355 14.45 -3.42 -1.14
N MET A 356 13.83 -2.37 -1.68
CA MET A 356 13.90 -2.05 -3.11
C MET A 356 15.32 -1.87 -3.63
N HIS A 357 16.22 -1.24 -2.86
CA HIS A 357 17.62 -1.04 -3.25
C HIS A 357 18.43 -2.35 -3.42
N LEU A 358 17.91 -3.48 -2.93
CA LEU A 358 18.52 -4.81 -3.09
C LEU A 358 17.97 -5.57 -4.32
N LEU A 359 17.07 -4.99 -5.07
CA LEU A 359 16.53 -5.60 -6.29
C LEU A 359 17.39 -5.23 -7.49
N PRO A 360 17.72 -6.19 -8.40
CA PRO A 360 18.66 -5.96 -9.50
C PRO A 360 18.33 -4.75 -10.38
N MET A 361 17.04 -4.51 -10.65
CA MET A 361 16.60 -3.38 -11.50
C MET A 361 16.80 -2.01 -10.86
N PHE A 362 17.06 -1.94 -9.55
CA PHE A 362 17.28 -0.70 -8.80
C PHE A 362 18.68 -0.56 -8.24
N GLU A 363 19.60 -1.46 -8.57
CA GLU A 363 20.99 -1.48 -8.08
C GLU A 363 21.72 -0.15 -8.31
N LYS A 364 21.45 0.50 -9.46
CA LYS A 364 22.04 1.80 -9.82
C LYS A 364 21.32 3.01 -9.23
N CYS A 365 20.21 2.79 -8.52
CA CYS A 365 19.48 3.87 -7.90
C CYS A 365 20.19 4.36 -6.64
N ARG A 366 20.14 5.67 -6.43
CA ARG A 366 20.69 6.28 -5.21
C ARG A 366 19.87 5.88 -4.00
N HIS A 367 20.55 5.73 -2.86
CA HIS A 367 19.88 5.44 -1.60
C HIS A 367 20.60 6.04 -0.39
N SER A 368 19.90 6.21 0.72
CA SER A 368 20.50 6.49 2.03
C SER A 368 21.21 5.24 2.57
N ARG A 369 21.79 5.34 3.75
CA ARG A 369 22.19 4.15 4.52
C ARG A 369 20.91 3.43 4.99
N ILE A 370 20.63 2.25 4.45
CA ILE A 370 19.40 1.47 4.72
C ILE A 370 19.75 0.27 5.60
N ILE A 371 19.34 0.32 6.86
CA ILE A 371 19.63 -0.69 7.88
C ILE A 371 18.33 -1.32 8.38
N ASN A 372 17.34 -0.49 8.74
CA ASN A 372 16.12 -0.96 9.38
C ASN A 372 15.23 -1.76 8.43
N ALA A 373 15.15 -1.35 7.17
CA ALA A 373 14.41 -2.09 6.14
C ALA A 373 15.03 -3.47 5.89
N VAL A 374 16.38 -3.55 5.80
CA VAL A 374 17.09 -4.82 5.63
C VAL A 374 16.87 -5.74 6.83
N LYS A 375 17.06 -5.23 8.05
CA LYS A 375 16.85 -5.99 9.28
C LYS A 375 15.39 -6.48 9.39
N SER A 376 14.43 -5.62 9.09
CA SER A 376 13.01 -5.98 9.14
C SER A 376 12.67 -7.07 8.13
N TRP A 377 13.22 -7.02 6.91
CA TRP A 377 13.04 -8.08 5.91
C TRP A 377 13.66 -9.40 6.36
N GLN A 378 14.86 -9.39 6.91
CA GLN A 378 15.57 -10.59 7.36
C GLN A 378 14.90 -11.30 8.56
N THR A 379 14.16 -10.56 9.39
CA THR A 379 13.54 -11.10 10.61
C THR A 379 12.04 -11.25 10.51
N GLY A 380 11.41 -10.61 9.53
CA GLY A 380 9.97 -10.44 9.48
C GLY A 380 9.26 -11.42 8.57
N ILE A 381 8.09 -11.90 9.00
CA ILE A 381 7.17 -12.71 8.20
C ILE A 381 5.75 -12.17 8.31
N SER A 382 5.03 -12.18 7.18
CA SER A 382 3.62 -11.81 7.11
C SER A 382 2.74 -12.99 7.45
N LEU A 383 1.92 -12.86 8.49
CA LEU A 383 1.04 -13.91 9.03
C LEU A 383 -0.31 -13.95 8.29
N PRO A 384 -1.04 -15.09 8.39
CA PRO A 384 -2.42 -15.16 7.94
C PRO A 384 -3.27 -14.07 8.55
N SER A 385 -3.84 -13.24 7.70
CA SER A 385 -4.58 -12.02 8.10
C SER A 385 -5.88 -11.86 7.33
N SER A 386 -6.45 -12.94 6.80
CA SER A 386 -7.73 -12.92 6.09
C SER A 386 -8.89 -12.57 7.04
N TYR A 387 -9.98 -12.09 6.47
CA TYR A 387 -11.25 -12.02 7.17
C TYR A 387 -11.85 -13.44 7.21
N TYR A 388 -11.85 -14.06 8.37
CA TYR A 388 -12.49 -15.34 8.59
C TYR A 388 -13.93 -15.14 9.10
N LYS A 389 -14.87 -15.91 8.56
CA LYS A 389 -16.29 -15.91 8.99
C LYS A 389 -16.45 -16.60 10.31
#